data_6b730ab67207c93b0bd420f6b289fbe8
#
_entry.id   6b730ab67207c93b0bd420f6b289fbe8
#
_cell.length_a   1.000
_cell.length_b   1.000
_cell.length_c   1.000
_cell.angle_alpha   90.00
_cell.angle_beta   90.00
_cell.angle_gamma   90.00
#
_symmetry.space_group_name_H-M   'P 1'
#
loop_
_entity.id
_entity.type
_entity.pdbx_description
1 polymer ?
#
loop_
_entity_poly.entity_id
_entity_poly.type
_entity_poly.pdbx_seq_one_letter_code
_entity_poly.pdbx_strand_id
1 'polypeptide(L)'
;MKQCYMRFPGGKKKAFTISYDDNITQDERLIKKMEQYHIKGTFNIIPGWFSKEDAVFPEGETYINVTEKKAKNLYNNSLVEVANHGYDHQKSTTVPPIQLM
;
A
#
# COMPACT_ATOMS: atom_id res chain seq x y z
N MET A 1 -41.34 -3.05 -12.92
CA MET A 1 -39.91 -3.30 -12.76
C MET A 1 -39.52 -3.00 -11.31
N LYS A 2 -38.91 -3.97 -10.63
CA LYS A 2 -38.41 -3.73 -9.27
C LYS A 2 -37.09 -2.96 -9.34
N GLN A 3 -36.99 -1.89 -8.58
CA GLN A 3 -35.74 -1.18 -8.41
C GLN A 3 -34.85 -1.89 -7.39
N CYS A 4 -33.58 -2.09 -7.74
CA CYS A 4 -32.58 -2.62 -6.82
C CYS A 4 -31.80 -1.47 -6.19
N TYR A 5 -31.80 -1.41 -4.85
CA TYR A 5 -30.99 -0.44 -4.12
C TYR A 5 -29.80 -1.14 -3.52
N MET A 6 -28.60 -0.67 -3.86
CA MET A 6 -27.36 -1.17 -3.30
C MET A 6 -26.82 -0.19 -2.27
N ARG A 7 -26.30 -0.72 -1.18
CA ARG A 7 -25.68 0.06 -0.10
C ARG A 7 -24.33 -0.54 0.21
N PHE A 8 -23.45 0.29 0.72
CA PHE A 8 -22.18 -0.15 1.28
C PHE A 8 -22.42 -0.72 2.70
N PRO A 9 -21.41 -1.45 3.27
CA PRO A 9 -21.56 -1.97 4.63
C PRO A 9 -22.04 -0.92 5.61
N GLY A 10 -22.96 -1.30 6.51
CA GLY A 10 -23.59 -0.37 7.44
C GLY A 10 -24.71 0.49 6.84
N GLY A 11 -25.20 0.15 5.63
CA GLY A 11 -26.28 0.91 4.98
C GLY A 11 -25.84 2.25 4.41
N LYS A 12 -24.54 2.50 4.30
CA LYS A 12 -23.99 3.77 3.82
C LYS A 12 -24.27 3.97 2.33
N LYS A 13 -24.61 5.20 1.95
CA LYS A 13 -24.87 5.57 0.55
C LYS A 13 -23.60 5.80 -0.24
N LYS A 14 -22.50 6.19 0.42
CA LYS A 14 -21.21 6.48 -0.19
C LYS A 14 -20.10 5.77 0.56
N ALA A 15 -19.05 5.39 -0.17
CA ALA A 15 -17.84 4.84 0.40
C ALA A 15 -16.63 5.55 -0.21
N PHE A 16 -15.55 5.66 0.57
CA PHE A 16 -14.28 6.23 0.15
C PHE A 16 -13.17 5.24 0.46
N THR A 17 -12.31 4.98 -0.51
CA THR A 17 -11.16 4.10 -0.34
C THR A 17 -9.88 4.78 -0.82
N ILE A 18 -8.76 4.43 -0.17
CA ILE A 18 -7.42 4.84 -0.58
C ILE A 18 -6.62 3.57 -0.88
N SER A 19 -5.93 3.56 -2.01
CA SER A 19 -5.00 2.50 -2.37
C SER A 19 -3.70 3.13 -2.82
N TYR A 20 -2.59 2.74 -2.20
CA TYR A 20 -1.25 3.24 -2.51
C TYR A 20 -0.28 2.11 -2.77
N ASP A 21 0.70 2.38 -3.63
CA ASP A 21 1.62 1.37 -4.13
C ASP A 21 3.07 1.67 -3.73
N ASP A 22 3.93 0.68 -3.90
CA ASP A 22 5.40 0.79 -4.00
C ASP A 22 6.14 1.02 -2.67
N ASN A 23 5.50 0.86 -1.52
CA ASN A 23 6.15 0.89 -0.18
C ASN A 23 7.24 1.97 -0.04
N ILE A 24 6.90 3.21 -0.36
CA ILE A 24 7.82 4.35 -0.28
C ILE A 24 7.76 5.05 1.10
N THR A 25 8.81 5.81 1.42
CA THR A 25 8.92 6.47 2.72
C THR A 25 7.82 7.50 3.00
N GLN A 26 7.23 8.09 1.96
CA GLN A 26 6.10 9.00 2.09
C GLN A 26 4.85 8.35 2.68
N ASP A 27 4.76 7.03 2.67
CA ASP A 27 3.64 6.30 3.28
C ASP A 27 3.52 6.59 4.78
N GLU A 28 4.64 6.85 5.47
CA GLU A 28 4.62 7.23 6.88
C GLU A 28 3.82 8.51 7.12
N ARG A 29 4.04 9.52 6.28
CA ARG A 29 3.29 10.78 6.36
C ARG A 29 1.83 10.58 6.03
N LEU A 30 1.52 9.77 5.03
CA LEU A 30 0.15 9.48 4.63
C LEU A 30 -0.59 8.74 5.75
N ILE A 31 0.03 7.74 6.36
CA ILE A 31 -0.59 6.98 7.46
C ILE A 31 -0.89 7.88 8.65
N LYS A 32 -0.01 8.83 8.99
CA LYS A 32 -0.28 9.82 10.02
C LYS A 32 -1.51 10.67 9.72
N LYS A 33 -1.69 11.06 8.46
CA LYS A 33 -2.88 11.79 8.02
C LYS A 33 -4.13 10.92 8.11
N MET A 34 -4.02 9.65 7.72
CA MET A 34 -5.13 8.70 7.84
C MET A 34 -5.57 8.53 9.30
N GLU A 35 -4.62 8.43 10.22
CA GLU A 35 -4.91 8.36 11.65
C GLU A 35 -5.64 9.62 12.13
N GLN A 36 -5.18 10.79 11.71
CA GLN A 36 -5.77 12.08 12.09
C GLN A 36 -7.24 12.17 11.68
N TYR A 37 -7.59 11.66 10.50
CA TYR A 37 -8.95 11.72 9.95
C TYR A 37 -9.70 10.40 10.05
N HIS A 38 -9.11 9.40 10.70
CA HIS A 38 -9.68 8.07 10.88
C HIS A 38 -10.13 7.42 9.56
N ILE A 39 -9.25 7.45 8.57
CA ILE A 39 -9.47 6.89 7.24
C ILE A 39 -8.72 5.58 7.10
N LYS A 40 -9.38 4.56 6.55
CA LYS A 40 -8.76 3.27 6.23
C LYS A 40 -8.19 3.28 4.82
N GLY A 41 -7.12 2.56 4.60
CA GLY A 41 -6.50 2.44 3.27
C GLY A 41 -5.78 1.12 3.06
N THR A 42 -5.52 0.80 1.80
CA THR A 42 -4.77 -0.37 1.38
C THR A 42 -3.42 0.07 0.85
N PHE A 43 -2.36 -0.60 1.32
CA PHE A 43 -0.99 -0.38 0.83
C PHE A 43 -0.51 -1.63 0.12
N ASN A 44 -0.24 -1.49 -1.17
CA ASN A 44 0.19 -2.58 -2.04
C ASN A 44 1.72 -2.65 -2.03
N ILE A 45 2.26 -3.67 -1.39
CA ILE A 45 3.67 -3.76 -1.04
C ILE A 45 4.43 -4.57 -2.10
N ILE A 46 5.64 -4.12 -2.43
CA ILE A 46 6.57 -4.82 -3.31
C ILE A 46 7.75 -5.30 -2.46
N PRO A 47 7.75 -6.55 -1.96
CA PRO A 47 8.78 -7.02 -1.03
C PRO A 47 10.20 -6.96 -1.60
N GLY A 48 10.38 -7.19 -2.90
CA GLY A 48 11.68 -7.14 -3.54
C GLY A 48 12.30 -5.74 -3.61
N TRP A 49 11.51 -4.70 -3.28
CA TRP A 49 11.94 -3.31 -3.34
C TRP A 49 12.27 -2.70 -1.97
N PHE A 50 12.22 -3.47 -0.88
CA PHE A 50 12.64 -2.94 0.41
C PHE A 50 14.09 -2.49 0.36
N SER A 51 14.35 -1.28 0.88
CA SER A 51 15.71 -0.77 1.02
C SER A 51 16.47 -1.58 2.07
N LYS A 52 17.78 -1.70 1.87
CA LYS A 52 18.66 -2.30 2.88
C LYS A 52 18.81 -1.34 4.07
N GLU A 53 19.00 -1.90 5.27
CA GLU A 53 19.11 -1.11 6.50
C GLU A 53 20.27 -0.09 6.46
N ASP A 54 21.35 -0.42 5.76
CA ASP A 54 22.53 0.41 5.62
C ASP A 54 22.60 1.20 4.31
N ALA A 55 21.49 1.26 3.56
CA ALA A 55 21.45 1.95 2.27
C ALA A 55 21.67 3.46 2.44
N VAL A 56 22.48 4.03 1.56
CA VAL A 56 22.75 5.47 1.49
C VAL A 56 22.17 6.00 0.19
N PHE A 57 21.46 7.12 0.26
CA PHE A 57 20.79 7.70 -0.90
C PHE A 57 21.39 9.07 -1.23
N PRO A 58 21.40 9.46 -2.52
CA PRO A 58 21.81 10.80 -2.92
C PRO A 58 20.97 11.89 -2.22
N GLU A 59 21.58 13.03 -1.94
CA GLU A 59 20.86 14.18 -1.42
C GLU A 59 19.77 14.60 -2.42
N GLY A 60 18.55 14.87 -1.90
CA GLY A 60 17.42 15.25 -2.72
C GLY A 60 16.63 14.08 -3.32
N GLU A 61 17.04 12.83 -3.07
CA GLU A 61 16.27 11.67 -3.53
C GLU A 61 14.92 11.60 -2.81
N THR A 62 13.83 11.58 -3.57
CA THR A 62 12.47 11.57 -3.02
C THR A 62 11.78 10.22 -3.13
N TYR A 63 12.19 9.37 -4.07
CA TYR A 63 11.62 8.05 -4.25
C TYR A 63 12.49 7.00 -3.55
N ILE A 64 12.23 6.82 -2.27
CA ILE A 64 12.99 5.90 -1.41
C ILE A 64 12.02 4.86 -0.85
N ASN A 65 12.31 3.58 -1.06
CA ASN A 65 11.53 2.51 -0.48
C ASN A 65 11.87 2.32 1.00
N VAL A 66 10.87 1.97 1.80
CA VAL A 66 11.09 1.70 3.22
C VAL A 66 11.91 0.41 3.39
N THR A 67 12.59 0.29 4.53
CA THR A 67 13.25 -0.97 4.90
C THR A 67 12.22 -1.99 5.37
N GLU A 68 12.57 -3.28 5.33
CA GLU A 68 11.68 -4.33 5.83
C GLU A 68 11.34 -4.13 7.30
N LYS A 69 12.33 -3.76 8.10
CA LYS A 69 12.15 -3.49 9.54
C LYS A 69 11.16 -2.35 9.77
N LYS A 70 11.33 -1.24 9.05
CA LYS A 70 10.44 -0.09 9.16
C LYS A 70 9.03 -0.44 8.66
N ALA A 71 8.92 -1.23 7.60
CA ALA A 71 7.64 -1.65 7.05
C ALA A 71 6.81 -2.44 8.06
N LYS A 72 7.43 -3.34 8.80
CA LYS A 72 6.73 -4.14 9.83
C LYS A 72 6.07 -3.27 10.90
N ASN A 73 6.69 -2.16 11.26
CA ASN A 73 6.12 -1.22 12.22
C ASN A 73 5.13 -0.26 11.57
N LEU A 74 5.48 0.26 10.39
CA LEU A 74 4.70 1.28 9.70
C LEU A 74 3.31 0.78 9.28
N TYR A 75 3.26 -0.41 8.68
CA TYR A 75 2.02 -0.98 8.15
C TYR A 75 1.25 -1.82 9.18
N ASN A 76 1.78 -1.98 10.38
CA ASN A 76 1.07 -2.63 11.49
C ASN A 76 0.14 -1.63 12.17
N ASN A 77 -0.96 -1.32 11.52
CA ASN A 77 -1.90 -0.29 11.94
C ASN A 77 -3.31 -0.76 11.61
N SER A 78 -4.26 -0.55 12.52
CA SER A 78 -5.64 -1.01 12.34
C SER A 78 -6.36 -0.35 11.15
N LEU A 79 -5.87 0.78 10.68
CA LEU A 79 -6.42 1.50 9.52
C LEU A 79 -5.77 1.06 8.20
N VAL A 80 -4.74 0.23 8.25
CA VAL A 80 -3.95 -0.18 7.09
C VAL A 80 -4.22 -1.64 6.75
N GLU A 81 -4.62 -1.89 5.50
CA GLU A 81 -4.64 -3.21 4.91
C GLU A 81 -3.41 -3.36 4.02
N VAL A 82 -2.69 -4.46 4.14
CA VAL A 82 -1.52 -4.75 3.32
C VAL A 82 -1.91 -5.74 2.23
N ALA A 83 -1.58 -5.40 0.98
CA ALA A 83 -1.81 -6.25 -0.17
C ALA A 83 -0.51 -6.45 -0.95
N ASN A 84 -0.48 -7.45 -1.80
CA ASN A 84 0.69 -7.79 -2.61
C ASN A 84 0.65 -7.05 -3.95
N HIS A 85 1.78 -6.44 -4.32
CA HIS A 85 1.96 -5.75 -5.61
C HIS A 85 3.08 -6.39 -6.45
N GLY A 86 3.28 -7.71 -6.28
CA GLY A 86 4.37 -8.44 -6.92
C GLY A 86 5.66 -8.34 -6.13
N TYR A 87 6.57 -9.29 -6.34
CA TYR A 87 7.86 -9.28 -5.63
C TYR A 87 8.78 -8.16 -6.14
N ASP A 88 8.82 -7.93 -7.45
CA ASP A 88 9.72 -6.96 -8.09
C ASP A 88 9.01 -6.10 -9.14
N HIS A 89 7.69 -5.99 -9.06
CA HIS A 89 6.84 -5.20 -9.96
C HIS A 89 6.93 -5.61 -11.43
N GLN A 90 7.12 -6.89 -11.72
CA GLN A 90 7.13 -7.38 -13.09
C GLN A 90 5.73 -7.38 -13.69
N LYS A 91 5.63 -7.04 -14.97
CA LYS A 91 4.35 -7.11 -15.69
C LYS A 91 3.98 -8.57 -15.94
N SER A 92 2.76 -8.96 -15.60
CA SER A 92 2.27 -10.34 -15.75
C SER A 92 2.27 -10.82 -17.20
N THR A 93 2.25 -9.91 -18.16
CA THR A 93 2.29 -10.23 -19.60
C THR A 93 3.69 -10.56 -20.12
N THR A 94 4.75 -10.29 -19.34
CA THR A 94 6.15 -10.43 -19.77
C THR A 94 6.91 -11.51 -19.02
N VAL A 95 6.31 -12.14 -17.99
CA VAL A 95 6.95 -13.17 -17.18
C VAL A 95 6.11 -14.44 -17.17
N PRO A 96 6.75 -15.63 -17.01
CA PRO A 96 6.00 -16.88 -16.82
C PRO A 96 5.13 -16.83 -15.57
N PRO A 97 3.94 -17.46 -15.57
CA PRO A 97 3.03 -17.43 -14.40
C PRO A 97 3.67 -17.87 -13.10
N ILE A 98 4.61 -18.81 -13.13
CA ILE A 98 5.29 -19.31 -11.94
C ILE A 98 6.10 -18.22 -11.22
N GLN A 99 6.58 -17.20 -11.91
CA GLN A 99 7.33 -16.10 -11.32
C GLN A 99 6.44 -15.07 -10.62
N LEU A 100 5.12 -15.14 -10.87
CA LEU A 100 4.14 -14.23 -10.25
C LEU A 100 3.61 -14.75 -8.92
N MET A 101 3.93 -15.98 -8.59
CA MET A 101 3.45 -16.65 -7.38
C MET A 101 4.24 -16.24 -6.14
#